data_b132fdb1eafdbc59260d21b6e6a54be4
#
_entry.id   b132fdb1eafdbc59260d21b6e6a54be4
#
_cell.length_a   1.000
_cell.length_b   1.000
_cell.length_c   1.000
_cell.angle_alpha   90.00
_cell.angle_beta   90.00
_cell.angle_gamma   90.00
#
_symmetry.space_group_name_H-M   'P 1'
#
loop_
_entity.id
_entity.type
_entity.pdbx_description
1 polymer ?
#
loop_
_entity_poly.entity_id
_entity_poly.type
_entity_poly.pdbx_seq_one_letter_code
_entity_poly.pdbx_strand_id
1 'polypeptide(L)'
;MKTIQVRFTNLVIALVFIAASALFSNSVQAQKAEKGFILSITEFTIKPGHDMQFREGVKAWKACYVENKGEWTWNMWHRINGEGNVYILTSRMANWAEMDDTSDDGKKCSDIARELINPHIESSEDNFARFEPEFSKAYPNPNPVLWVTYWQVNNGTRFKEIIKEVSSSTIKAEGSPRGYWYSYMGGGIDAADFFVATPFTNFAALDVDRDNVWDIYQKAYGKEKRDQLQSEIRGIIKESWSYLLKRDEDLTHNPPAK
;
A
#
# COMPACT_ATOMS: atom_id res chain seq x y z
N MET A 1 71.92 -18.51 -7.95
CA MET A 1 70.74 -18.68 -7.09
C MET A 1 69.97 -17.36 -6.81
N LYS A 2 69.91 -16.37 -7.72
CA LYS A 2 69.20 -15.11 -7.49
C LYS A 2 67.96 -14.89 -8.42
N THR A 3 67.76 -15.77 -9.42
CA THR A 3 66.72 -15.56 -10.43
C THR A 3 65.41 -16.30 -10.19
N ILE A 4 65.32 -17.17 -9.16
CA ILE A 4 64.12 -17.95 -8.86
C ILE A 4 63.22 -17.23 -7.81
N GLN A 5 63.78 -16.40 -6.93
CA GLN A 5 62.99 -15.68 -5.91
C GLN A 5 62.12 -14.57 -6.45
N VAL A 6 62.50 -13.89 -7.57
CA VAL A 6 61.75 -12.78 -8.13
C VAL A 6 60.46 -13.25 -8.82
N ARG A 7 60.44 -14.48 -9.35
CA ARG A 7 59.26 -15.04 -10.06
C ARG A 7 58.15 -15.50 -9.08
N PHE A 8 58.53 -15.96 -7.90
CA PHE A 8 57.53 -16.37 -6.86
C PHE A 8 56.81 -15.18 -6.21
N THR A 9 57.51 -14.08 -5.99
CA THR A 9 56.89 -12.86 -5.40
C THR A 9 55.88 -12.22 -6.32
N ASN A 10 56.14 -12.20 -7.63
CA ASN A 10 55.20 -11.65 -8.62
C ASN A 10 53.97 -12.54 -8.83
N LEU A 11 54.07 -13.85 -8.67
CA LEU A 11 52.95 -14.79 -8.78
C LEU A 11 52.00 -14.67 -7.58
N VAL A 12 52.53 -14.48 -6.37
CA VAL A 12 51.72 -14.32 -5.15
C VAL A 12 50.99 -12.96 -5.15
N ILE A 13 51.63 -11.89 -5.61
CA ILE A 13 50.99 -10.58 -5.76
C ILE A 13 49.87 -10.60 -6.79
N ALA A 14 50.03 -11.29 -7.91
CA ALA A 14 48.98 -11.42 -8.92
C ALA A 14 47.75 -12.21 -8.41
N LEU A 15 47.99 -13.28 -7.63
CA LEU A 15 46.91 -14.06 -7.00
C LEU A 15 46.14 -13.29 -5.91
N VAL A 16 46.83 -12.43 -5.15
CA VAL A 16 46.14 -11.57 -4.13
C VAL A 16 45.28 -10.49 -4.79
N PHE A 17 45.70 -9.92 -5.93
CA PHE A 17 44.88 -8.95 -6.67
C PHE A 17 43.65 -9.59 -7.33
N ILE A 18 43.74 -10.82 -7.79
CA ILE A 18 42.59 -11.55 -8.36
C ILE A 18 41.60 -11.97 -7.26
N ALA A 19 42.08 -12.33 -6.08
CA ALA A 19 41.21 -12.64 -4.95
C ALA A 19 40.52 -11.40 -4.36
N ALA A 20 41.18 -10.23 -4.35
CA ALA A 20 40.61 -8.97 -3.91
C ALA A 20 39.53 -8.45 -4.87
N SER A 21 39.67 -8.63 -6.19
CA SER A 21 38.65 -8.25 -7.16
C SER A 21 37.40 -9.15 -7.13
N ALA A 22 37.52 -10.40 -6.68
CA ALA A 22 36.39 -11.31 -6.50
C ALA A 22 35.53 -10.99 -5.26
N LEU A 23 36.11 -10.29 -4.25
CA LEU A 23 35.38 -9.88 -3.05
C LEU A 23 34.59 -8.58 -3.22
N PHE A 24 34.82 -7.80 -4.29
CA PHE A 24 34.03 -6.62 -4.65
C PHE A 24 32.94 -6.88 -5.69
N SER A 25 32.76 -8.13 -6.11
CA SER A 25 31.53 -8.56 -6.79
C SER A 25 30.40 -8.69 -5.75
N ASN A 26 30.23 -7.69 -4.90
CA ASN A 26 28.97 -7.49 -4.24
C ASN A 26 27.98 -7.28 -5.38
N SER A 27 27.24 -8.34 -5.69
CA SER A 27 26.04 -8.33 -6.46
C SER A 27 25.28 -7.05 -6.10
N VAL A 28 25.31 -6.09 -6.99
CA VAL A 28 24.16 -5.21 -7.18
C VAL A 28 23.06 -6.18 -7.58
N GLN A 29 22.47 -6.81 -6.59
CA GLN A 29 21.20 -7.46 -6.74
C GLN A 29 20.29 -6.31 -7.12
N ALA A 30 20.12 -6.13 -8.43
CA ALA A 30 19.13 -5.24 -8.97
C ALA A 30 17.85 -5.65 -8.24
N GLN A 31 17.41 -4.82 -7.30
CA GLN A 31 16.21 -5.02 -6.52
C GLN A 31 15.13 -5.18 -7.58
N LYS A 32 14.72 -6.43 -7.83
CA LYS A 32 13.73 -6.76 -8.85
C LYS A 32 12.54 -5.90 -8.48
N ALA A 33 12.26 -4.90 -9.32
CA ALA A 33 11.21 -3.93 -9.05
C ALA A 33 9.99 -4.72 -8.61
N GLU A 34 9.50 -4.46 -7.40
CA GLU A 34 8.36 -5.17 -6.84
C GLU A 34 7.22 -5.01 -7.84
N LYS A 35 6.70 -6.11 -8.37
CA LYS A 35 5.57 -6.03 -9.31
C LYS A 35 4.40 -5.44 -8.56
N GLY A 36 3.80 -4.39 -9.10
CA GLY A 36 2.55 -3.88 -8.57
C GLY A 36 1.51 -5.00 -8.49
N PHE A 37 0.87 -5.16 -7.34
CA PHE A 37 -0.25 -6.06 -7.13
C PHE A 37 -1.57 -5.32 -7.34
N ILE A 38 -2.68 -6.04 -7.38
CA ILE A 38 -4.02 -5.49 -7.40
C ILE A 38 -4.55 -5.52 -5.96
N LEU A 39 -5.06 -4.39 -5.49
CA LEU A 39 -5.80 -4.30 -4.25
C LEU A 39 -7.29 -4.37 -4.59
N SER A 40 -7.96 -5.42 -4.08
CA SER A 40 -9.42 -5.48 -4.06
C SER A 40 -9.91 -4.70 -2.85
N ILE A 41 -10.91 -3.86 -3.03
CA ILE A 41 -11.46 -2.96 -2.03
C ILE A 41 -12.98 -3.10 -2.07
N THR A 42 -13.58 -3.49 -0.93
CA THR A 42 -15.03 -3.46 -0.76
C THR A 42 -15.37 -2.52 0.39
N GLU A 43 -16.15 -1.48 0.11
CA GLU A 43 -16.68 -0.58 1.13
C GLU A 43 -18.10 -1.02 1.51
N PHE A 44 -18.36 -1.15 2.80
CA PHE A 44 -19.66 -1.47 3.36
C PHE A 44 -20.19 -0.28 4.18
N THR A 45 -21.28 0.31 3.76
CA THR A 45 -22.02 1.25 4.60
C THR A 45 -23.00 0.45 5.44
N ILE A 46 -22.91 0.59 6.76
CA ILE A 46 -23.72 -0.16 7.73
C ILE A 46 -24.98 0.62 8.09
N LYS A 47 -26.12 -0.06 8.11
CA LYS A 47 -27.39 0.53 8.52
C LYS A 47 -27.29 1.16 9.93
N PRO A 48 -27.90 2.31 10.18
CA PRO A 48 -27.91 2.93 11.51
C PRO A 48 -28.35 1.96 12.60
N GLY A 49 -27.54 1.83 13.65
CA GLY A 49 -27.81 0.93 14.80
C GLY A 49 -27.45 -0.55 14.58
N HIS A 50 -26.94 -0.94 13.41
CA HIS A 50 -26.62 -2.32 13.07
C HIS A 50 -25.13 -2.70 13.18
N ASP A 51 -24.30 -1.81 13.74
CA ASP A 51 -22.84 -2.01 13.84
C ASP A 51 -22.46 -3.31 14.56
N MET A 52 -23.04 -3.54 15.72
CA MET A 52 -22.71 -4.73 16.53
C MET A 52 -23.10 -6.02 15.80
N GLN A 53 -24.27 -6.07 15.19
CA GLN A 53 -24.75 -7.24 14.46
C GLN A 53 -23.87 -7.54 13.24
N PHE A 54 -23.49 -6.50 12.48
CA PHE A 54 -22.56 -6.64 11.36
C PHE A 54 -21.23 -7.23 11.83
N ARG A 55 -20.65 -6.68 12.89
CA ARG A 55 -19.37 -7.14 13.44
C ARG A 55 -19.43 -8.59 13.90
N GLU A 56 -20.47 -8.97 14.63
CA GLU A 56 -20.65 -10.37 15.07
C GLU A 56 -20.86 -11.32 13.90
N GLY A 57 -21.58 -10.91 12.86
CA GLY A 57 -21.72 -11.65 11.62
C GLY A 57 -20.39 -11.89 10.92
N VAL A 58 -19.54 -10.84 10.80
CA VAL A 58 -18.20 -10.95 10.18
C VAL A 58 -17.28 -11.85 11.02
N LYS A 59 -17.33 -11.77 12.36
CA LYS A 59 -16.57 -12.67 13.25
C LYS A 59 -16.99 -14.13 13.05
N ALA A 60 -18.30 -14.38 12.99
CA ALA A 60 -18.82 -15.74 12.75
C ALA A 60 -18.39 -16.27 11.38
N TRP A 61 -18.45 -15.45 10.34
CA TRP A 61 -17.99 -15.82 9.01
C TRP A 61 -16.48 -16.12 8.99
N LYS A 62 -15.66 -15.25 9.59
CA LYS A 62 -14.23 -15.45 9.75
C LYS A 62 -13.90 -16.76 10.48
N ALA A 63 -14.59 -17.06 11.58
CA ALA A 63 -14.40 -18.31 12.32
C ALA A 63 -14.69 -19.53 11.45
N CYS A 64 -15.81 -19.55 10.72
CA CYS A 64 -16.16 -20.60 9.77
C CYS A 64 -15.09 -20.73 8.67
N TYR A 65 -14.62 -19.61 8.10
CA TYR A 65 -13.62 -19.60 7.04
C TYR A 65 -12.30 -20.24 7.48
N VAL A 66 -11.83 -19.86 8.67
CA VAL A 66 -10.61 -20.41 9.29
C VAL A 66 -10.75 -21.89 9.61
N GLU A 67 -11.91 -22.33 10.13
CA GLU A 67 -12.21 -23.74 10.39
C GLU A 67 -12.15 -24.59 9.11
N ASN A 68 -12.62 -24.04 8.00
CA ASN A 68 -12.55 -24.66 6.69
C ASN A 68 -11.18 -24.50 5.99
N LYS A 69 -10.16 -23.98 6.71
CA LYS A 69 -8.78 -23.82 6.22
C LYS A 69 -8.64 -22.91 5.00
N GLY A 70 -9.49 -21.91 4.89
CA GLY A 70 -9.40 -20.91 3.84
C GLY A 70 -8.07 -20.12 3.91
N GLU A 71 -7.45 -19.89 2.76
CA GLU A 71 -6.13 -19.26 2.67
C GLU A 71 -6.20 -17.77 2.30
N TRP A 72 -7.37 -17.27 1.89
CA TRP A 72 -7.54 -15.87 1.55
C TRP A 72 -7.32 -14.97 2.78
N THR A 73 -6.56 -13.91 2.61
CA THR A 73 -6.23 -12.94 3.66
C THR A 73 -6.83 -11.58 3.34
N TRP A 74 -7.29 -10.89 4.38
CA TRP A 74 -7.85 -9.55 4.24
C TRP A 74 -7.57 -8.69 5.46
N ASN A 75 -7.60 -7.35 5.27
CA ASN A 75 -7.68 -6.40 6.35
C ASN A 75 -9.08 -5.77 6.33
N MET A 76 -9.66 -5.59 7.51
CA MET A 76 -10.88 -4.82 7.70
C MET A 76 -10.53 -3.50 8.38
N TRP A 77 -10.94 -2.41 7.77
CA TRP A 77 -10.72 -1.06 8.26
C TRP A 77 -12.05 -0.43 8.64
N HIS A 78 -12.08 0.29 9.77
CA HIS A 78 -13.20 1.12 10.15
C HIS A 78 -12.86 2.58 9.84
N ARG A 79 -13.73 3.27 9.12
CA ARG A 79 -13.61 4.70 8.82
C ARG A 79 -14.01 5.52 10.03
N ILE A 80 -13.09 6.38 10.52
CA ILE A 80 -13.26 7.13 11.78
C ILE A 80 -13.98 8.45 11.58
N ASN A 81 -13.88 9.05 10.37
CA ASN A 81 -14.47 10.34 10.04
C ASN A 81 -15.26 10.27 8.72
N GLY A 82 -16.05 11.30 8.44
CA GLY A 82 -16.95 11.35 7.29
C GLY A 82 -18.35 10.83 7.63
N GLU A 83 -19.21 10.75 6.63
CA GLU A 83 -20.62 10.35 6.80
C GLU A 83 -20.77 8.82 6.83
N GLY A 84 -21.76 8.36 7.57
CA GLY A 84 -22.09 6.93 7.69
C GLY A 84 -21.10 6.13 8.53
N ASN A 85 -21.53 4.92 8.89
CA ASN A 85 -20.65 3.93 9.52
C ASN A 85 -20.11 3.00 8.45
N VAL A 86 -18.84 3.18 8.08
CA VAL A 86 -18.24 2.49 6.94
C VAL A 86 -17.11 1.57 7.35
N TYR A 87 -17.18 0.34 6.88
CA TYR A 87 -16.10 -0.63 6.93
C TYR A 87 -15.53 -0.88 5.54
N ILE A 88 -14.23 -0.99 5.45
CA ILE A 88 -13.52 -1.20 4.19
C ILE A 88 -12.73 -2.49 4.30
N LEU A 89 -13.10 -3.47 3.50
CA LEU A 89 -12.37 -4.72 3.35
C LEU A 89 -11.36 -4.56 2.22
N THR A 90 -10.10 -4.91 2.49
CA THR A 90 -9.05 -4.89 1.48
C THR A 90 -8.33 -6.22 1.43
N SER A 91 -8.12 -6.75 0.21
CA SER A 91 -7.29 -7.92 -0.03
C SER A 91 -6.37 -7.71 -1.22
N ARG A 92 -5.29 -8.50 -1.28
CA ARG A 92 -4.30 -8.42 -2.35
C ARG A 92 -4.49 -9.57 -3.33
N MET A 93 -4.35 -9.25 -4.61
CA MET A 93 -4.24 -10.22 -5.70
C MET A 93 -2.94 -9.95 -6.45
N ALA A 94 -2.16 -10.98 -6.74
CA ALA A 94 -0.95 -10.83 -7.55
C ALA A 94 -1.29 -10.52 -9.01
N ASN A 95 -2.43 -11.00 -9.50
CA ASN A 95 -2.91 -10.82 -10.88
C ASN A 95 -4.40 -11.13 -10.97
N TRP A 96 -5.00 -10.84 -12.13
CA TRP A 96 -6.42 -11.07 -12.39
C TRP A 96 -6.85 -12.54 -12.40
N ALA A 97 -5.92 -13.48 -12.68
CA ALA A 97 -6.27 -14.90 -12.71
C ALA A 97 -6.72 -15.43 -11.34
N GLU A 98 -6.40 -14.75 -10.25
CA GLU A 98 -6.91 -15.12 -8.93
C GLU A 98 -8.44 -14.95 -8.79
N MET A 99 -9.07 -14.16 -9.66
CA MET A 99 -10.53 -14.05 -9.71
C MET A 99 -11.21 -15.25 -10.36
N ASP A 100 -10.45 -16.07 -11.11
CA ASP A 100 -10.94 -17.30 -11.72
C ASP A 100 -10.93 -18.48 -10.72
N ASP A 101 -10.36 -18.25 -9.51
CA ASP A 101 -10.34 -19.26 -8.45
C ASP A 101 -11.75 -19.60 -7.99
N THR A 102 -12.10 -20.87 -8.11
CA THR A 102 -13.41 -21.42 -7.76
C THR A 102 -13.37 -22.21 -6.46
N SER A 103 -12.39 -21.95 -5.57
CA SER A 103 -12.29 -22.62 -4.28
C SER A 103 -13.62 -22.55 -3.51
N ASP A 104 -13.96 -23.63 -2.81
CA ASP A 104 -15.23 -23.74 -2.08
C ASP A 104 -15.15 -23.22 -0.62
N ASP A 105 -13.99 -22.70 -0.22
CA ASP A 105 -13.73 -22.36 1.19
C ASP A 105 -14.69 -21.30 1.73
N GLY A 106 -14.92 -20.23 0.94
CA GLY A 106 -15.90 -19.21 1.28
C GLY A 106 -17.36 -19.63 1.07
N LYS A 107 -17.62 -20.54 0.13
CA LYS A 107 -18.98 -21.01 -0.17
C LYS A 107 -19.62 -21.75 0.98
N LYS A 108 -18.84 -22.52 1.75
CA LYS A 108 -19.32 -23.22 2.94
C LYS A 108 -19.83 -22.28 4.03
N CYS A 109 -19.38 -21.02 4.02
CA CYS A 109 -19.76 -20.01 4.99
C CYS A 109 -20.78 -19.00 4.41
N SER A 110 -21.29 -19.23 3.21
CA SER A 110 -22.19 -18.28 2.50
C SER A 110 -23.49 -18.02 3.24
N ASP A 111 -24.02 -19.01 3.96
CA ASP A 111 -25.24 -18.84 4.75
C ASP A 111 -25.04 -17.86 5.89
N ILE A 112 -23.88 -17.90 6.54
CA ILE A 112 -23.52 -16.91 7.59
C ILE A 112 -23.49 -15.49 6.99
N ALA A 113 -22.88 -15.32 5.83
CA ALA A 113 -22.85 -14.02 5.18
C ALA A 113 -24.26 -13.51 4.84
N ARG A 114 -25.10 -14.40 4.26
CA ARG A 114 -26.48 -14.08 3.88
C ARG A 114 -27.37 -13.71 5.07
N GLU A 115 -27.22 -14.42 6.18
CA GLU A 115 -28.13 -14.30 7.32
C GLU A 115 -27.64 -13.33 8.40
N LEU A 116 -26.31 -13.23 8.60
CA LEU A 116 -25.73 -12.47 9.72
C LEU A 116 -24.93 -11.22 9.28
N ILE A 117 -24.65 -11.04 7.98
CA ILE A 117 -23.89 -9.88 7.50
C ILE A 117 -24.77 -9.01 6.60
N ASN A 118 -25.26 -9.58 5.50
CA ASN A 118 -25.96 -8.82 4.46
C ASN A 118 -27.18 -8.04 4.97
N PRO A 119 -28.00 -8.52 5.95
CA PRO A 119 -29.15 -7.78 6.46
C PRO A 119 -28.78 -6.46 7.14
N HIS A 120 -27.51 -6.30 7.55
CA HIS A 120 -27.01 -5.14 8.29
C HIS A 120 -26.30 -4.12 7.41
N ILE A 121 -26.06 -4.46 6.13
CA ILE A 121 -25.44 -3.58 5.14
C ILE A 121 -26.53 -2.73 4.48
N GLU A 122 -26.32 -1.42 4.41
CA GLU A 122 -27.15 -0.48 3.65
C GLU A 122 -26.75 -0.46 2.17
N SER A 123 -25.44 -0.35 1.91
CA SER A 123 -24.88 -0.38 0.56
C SER A 123 -23.48 -0.94 0.57
N SER A 124 -23.05 -1.48 -0.56
CA SER A 124 -21.66 -1.90 -0.77
C SER A 124 -21.15 -1.42 -2.13
N GLU A 125 -19.87 -1.12 -2.19
CA GLU A 125 -19.18 -0.73 -3.41
C GLU A 125 -17.86 -1.50 -3.52
N ASP A 126 -17.63 -2.11 -4.71
CA ASP A 126 -16.43 -2.88 -5.01
C ASP A 126 -15.55 -2.12 -5.98
N ASN A 127 -14.27 -2.03 -5.67
CA ASN A 127 -13.28 -1.34 -6.47
C ASN A 127 -11.97 -2.14 -6.56
N PHE A 128 -11.20 -1.90 -7.61
CA PHE A 128 -9.86 -2.41 -7.76
C PHE A 128 -8.87 -1.27 -7.94
N ALA A 129 -7.70 -1.40 -7.31
CA ALA A 129 -6.63 -0.44 -7.46
C ALA A 129 -5.29 -1.13 -7.66
N ARG A 130 -4.44 -0.57 -8.52
CA ARG A 130 -3.08 -1.06 -8.73
C ARG A 130 -2.12 -0.36 -7.79
N PHE A 131 -1.36 -1.14 -7.06
CA PHE A 131 -0.25 -0.64 -6.26
C PHE A 131 0.86 -0.07 -7.16
N GLU A 132 1.38 1.09 -6.80
CA GLU A 132 2.42 1.83 -7.53
C GLU A 132 3.75 1.75 -6.77
N PRO A 133 4.55 0.68 -6.95
CA PRO A 133 5.73 0.43 -6.12
C PRO A 133 6.84 1.46 -6.30
N GLU A 134 6.87 2.14 -7.44
CA GLU A 134 7.95 3.05 -7.84
C GLU A 134 8.09 4.27 -6.89
N PHE A 135 6.99 4.70 -6.27
CA PHE A 135 6.95 5.82 -5.35
C PHE A 135 6.19 5.54 -4.04
N SER A 136 6.01 4.26 -3.75
CA SER A 136 5.39 3.76 -2.52
C SER A 136 6.41 3.23 -1.53
N LYS A 137 6.03 3.20 -0.24
CA LYS A 137 6.74 2.39 0.75
C LYS A 137 6.76 0.93 0.32
N ALA A 138 7.83 0.22 0.69
CA ALA A 138 7.85 -1.23 0.58
C ALA A 138 6.68 -1.82 1.39
N TYR A 139 5.94 -2.73 0.74
CA TYR A 139 4.84 -3.44 1.37
C TYR A 139 5.37 -4.77 1.93
N PRO A 140 4.92 -5.29 3.06
CA PRO A 140 3.81 -4.86 3.89
C PRO A 140 4.25 -4.51 5.32
N ASN A 141 3.66 -3.49 5.89
CA ASN A 141 3.54 -3.48 7.34
C ASN A 141 2.13 -3.03 7.70
N PRO A 142 1.30 -3.90 8.29
CA PRO A 142 -0.05 -3.54 8.68
C PRO A 142 -0.02 -2.59 9.88
N ASN A 143 0.24 -1.32 9.62
CA ASN A 143 0.03 -0.30 10.64
C ASN A 143 -1.45 -0.20 10.96
N PRO A 144 -1.82 -0.01 12.24
CA PRO A 144 -3.22 -0.03 12.66
C PRO A 144 -4.01 1.22 12.26
N VAL A 145 -3.35 2.29 11.85
CA VAL A 145 -3.97 3.56 11.47
C VAL A 145 -3.46 3.98 10.10
N LEU A 146 -4.38 4.39 9.23
CA LEU A 146 -4.07 4.95 7.91
C LEU A 146 -4.76 6.32 7.76
N TRP A 147 -4.02 7.32 7.28
CA TRP A 147 -4.60 8.50 6.67
C TRP A 147 -4.64 8.27 5.17
N VAL A 148 -5.83 8.17 4.58
CA VAL A 148 -6.01 7.91 3.16
C VAL A 148 -6.50 9.17 2.49
N THR A 149 -5.77 9.65 1.48
CA THR A 149 -6.17 10.78 0.66
C THR A 149 -6.44 10.33 -0.76
N TYR A 150 -7.56 10.75 -1.31
CA TYR A 150 -8.08 10.42 -2.64
C TYR A 150 -8.05 11.63 -3.55
N TRP A 151 -7.90 11.40 -4.83
CA TRP A 151 -7.92 12.44 -5.87
C TRP A 151 -8.68 11.99 -7.11
N GLN A 152 -9.51 12.91 -7.64
CA GLN A 152 -9.94 12.90 -9.02
C GLN A 152 -9.10 13.92 -9.80
N VAL A 153 -8.64 13.55 -10.99
CA VAL A 153 -7.70 14.38 -11.77
C VAL A 153 -8.07 14.48 -13.24
N ASN A 154 -7.67 15.60 -13.88
CA ASN A 154 -7.88 15.83 -15.33
C ASN A 154 -6.82 15.12 -16.18
N ASN A 155 -5.63 14.87 -15.63
CA ASN A 155 -4.49 14.33 -16.35
C ASN A 155 -3.71 13.38 -15.43
N GLY A 156 -4.11 12.10 -15.45
CA GLY A 156 -3.52 11.06 -14.60
C GLY A 156 -2.05 10.82 -14.88
N THR A 157 -1.60 10.90 -16.14
CA THR A 157 -0.19 10.73 -16.50
C THR A 157 0.66 11.80 -15.84
N ARG A 158 0.27 13.07 -16.02
CA ARG A 158 1.02 14.19 -15.43
C ARG A 158 0.96 14.20 -13.91
N PHE A 159 -0.17 13.83 -13.32
CA PHE A 159 -0.30 13.66 -11.87
C PHE A 159 0.70 12.64 -11.34
N LYS A 160 0.82 11.47 -11.96
CA LYS A 160 1.80 10.42 -11.57
C LYS A 160 3.25 10.93 -11.67
N GLU A 161 3.61 11.67 -12.72
CA GLU A 161 4.94 12.25 -12.88
C GLU A 161 5.27 13.20 -11.72
N ILE A 162 4.35 14.08 -11.36
CA ILE A 162 4.54 15.03 -10.25
C ILE A 162 4.67 14.30 -8.92
N ILE A 163 3.78 13.31 -8.66
CA ILE A 163 3.86 12.51 -7.42
C ILE A 163 5.20 11.78 -7.34
N LYS A 164 5.68 11.21 -8.44
CA LYS A 164 6.97 10.55 -8.50
C LYS A 164 8.14 11.52 -8.22
N GLU A 165 8.10 12.72 -8.78
CA GLU A 165 9.11 13.76 -8.55
C GLU A 165 9.14 14.18 -7.08
N VAL A 166 7.98 14.48 -6.48
CA VAL A 166 7.85 14.89 -5.07
C VAL A 166 8.25 13.73 -4.13
N SER A 167 7.79 12.51 -4.41
CA SER A 167 8.17 11.33 -3.61
C SER A 167 9.67 11.06 -3.67
N SER A 168 10.32 11.28 -4.81
CA SER A 168 11.77 11.14 -4.96
C SER A 168 12.54 12.10 -4.04
N SER A 169 12.05 13.32 -3.84
CA SER A 169 12.67 14.26 -2.89
C SER A 169 12.52 13.78 -1.44
N THR A 170 11.36 13.24 -1.10
CA THR A 170 11.08 12.65 0.22
C THR A 170 11.98 11.44 0.48
N ILE A 171 12.13 10.55 -0.51
CA ILE A 171 13.02 9.39 -0.41
C ILE A 171 14.48 9.84 -0.17
N LYS A 172 14.95 10.86 -0.87
CA LYS A 172 16.31 11.41 -0.68
C LYS A 172 16.51 12.00 0.72
N ALA A 173 15.49 12.64 1.28
CA ALA A 173 15.56 13.31 2.58
C ALA A 173 15.37 12.34 3.76
N GLU A 174 14.49 11.35 3.62
CA GLU A 174 14.02 10.48 4.72
C GLU A 174 14.41 9.00 4.55
N GLY A 175 14.97 8.63 3.39
CA GLY A 175 15.36 7.25 3.08
C GLY A 175 14.22 6.36 2.59
N SER A 176 12.96 6.81 2.66
CA SER A 176 11.80 6.05 2.20
C SER A 176 10.62 6.95 1.83
N PRO A 177 9.69 6.50 0.98
CA PRO A 177 8.40 7.16 0.77
C PRO A 177 7.55 7.10 2.04
N ARG A 178 6.59 8.01 2.17
CA ARG A 178 5.72 8.09 3.35
C ARG A 178 4.49 7.19 3.30
N GLY A 179 3.98 6.90 2.12
CA GLY A 179 2.72 6.19 1.94
C GLY A 179 2.75 5.10 0.88
N TYR A 180 1.63 4.42 0.76
CA TYR A 180 1.33 3.40 -0.25
C TYR A 180 0.43 4.03 -1.30
N TRP A 181 0.92 4.16 -2.52
CA TRP A 181 0.20 4.78 -3.63
C TRP A 181 -0.51 3.76 -4.49
N TYR A 182 -1.69 4.12 -4.92
CA TYR A 182 -2.54 3.28 -5.77
C TYR A 182 -3.20 4.12 -6.86
N SER A 183 -3.40 3.50 -8.04
CA SER A 183 -4.27 4.00 -9.09
C SER A 183 -5.50 3.10 -9.22
N TYR A 184 -6.70 3.69 -9.26
CA TYR A 184 -7.94 2.96 -9.48
C TYR A 184 -7.96 2.34 -10.88
N MET A 185 -8.59 1.17 -11.00
CA MET A 185 -8.66 0.37 -12.23
C MET A 185 -10.11 0.24 -12.71
N GLY A 186 -10.84 1.33 -12.72
CA GLY A 186 -12.26 1.39 -13.00
C GLY A 186 -13.01 1.96 -11.81
N GLY A 187 -14.32 1.92 -11.84
CA GLY A 187 -15.19 2.46 -10.82
C GLY A 187 -16.32 3.30 -11.42
N GLY A 188 -17.17 3.86 -10.57
CA GLY A 188 -18.21 4.80 -10.96
C GLY A 188 -17.66 6.15 -11.42
N ILE A 189 -18.53 7.01 -11.91
CA ILE A 189 -18.15 8.35 -12.39
C ILE A 189 -17.54 9.23 -11.28
N ASP A 190 -17.91 8.94 -10.02
CA ASP A 190 -17.43 9.66 -8.84
C ASP A 190 -16.25 8.96 -8.14
N ALA A 191 -15.75 7.85 -8.71
CA ALA A 191 -14.60 7.15 -8.16
C ALA A 191 -13.35 8.03 -8.25
N ALA A 192 -12.43 7.84 -7.28
CA ALA A 192 -11.10 8.44 -7.35
C ALA A 192 -10.28 7.86 -8.51
N ASP A 193 -9.35 8.66 -9.06
CA ASP A 193 -8.33 8.15 -9.99
C ASP A 193 -7.13 7.59 -9.23
N PHE A 194 -6.77 8.22 -8.11
CA PHE A 194 -5.62 7.85 -7.28
C PHE A 194 -5.93 7.99 -5.79
N PHE A 195 -5.23 7.21 -4.99
CA PHE A 195 -5.15 7.47 -3.54
C PHE A 195 -3.77 7.11 -2.97
N VAL A 196 -3.45 7.73 -1.82
CA VAL A 196 -2.32 7.34 -0.99
C VAL A 196 -2.80 6.96 0.39
N ALA A 197 -2.37 5.81 0.88
CA ALA A 197 -2.56 5.40 2.26
C ALA A 197 -1.28 5.66 3.05
N THR A 198 -1.29 6.65 3.93
CA THR A 198 -0.16 7.01 4.79
C THR A 198 -0.30 6.28 6.13
N PRO A 199 0.63 5.37 6.47
CA PRO A 199 0.53 4.55 7.67
C PRO A 199 1.05 5.28 8.92
N PHE A 200 0.37 5.03 10.05
CA PHE A 200 0.76 5.50 11.38
C PHE A 200 0.70 4.35 12.38
N THR A 201 1.61 4.33 13.34
CA THR A 201 1.70 3.28 14.37
C THR A 201 0.55 3.37 15.39
N ASN A 202 0.00 4.55 15.58
CA ASN A 202 -1.14 4.86 16.46
C ASN A 202 -1.65 6.26 16.14
N PHE A 203 -2.71 6.71 16.81
CA PHE A 203 -3.27 8.06 16.63
C PHE A 203 -2.31 9.16 17.13
N ALA A 204 -1.55 8.93 18.20
CA ALA A 204 -0.59 9.93 18.71
C ALA A 204 0.53 10.24 17.69
N ALA A 205 0.81 9.33 16.76
CA ALA A 205 1.77 9.59 15.69
C ALA A 205 1.29 10.64 14.67
N LEU A 206 -0.01 10.99 14.67
CA LEU A 206 -0.55 12.08 13.86
C LEU A 206 -0.19 13.46 14.43
N ASP A 207 0.09 13.57 15.73
CA ASP A 207 0.45 14.82 16.40
C ASP A 207 1.93 15.18 16.23
N VAL A 208 2.72 14.26 15.65
CA VAL A 208 4.16 14.50 15.43
C VAL A 208 4.35 15.54 14.33
N ASP A 209 4.86 16.70 14.72
CA ASP A 209 5.21 17.78 13.78
C ASP A 209 6.38 17.33 12.88
N ARG A 210 6.19 17.48 11.59
CA ARG A 210 7.21 17.19 10.57
C ARG A 210 6.98 18.02 9.32
N ASP A 211 8.06 18.31 8.60
CA ASP A 211 7.96 18.95 7.29
C ASP A 211 6.94 18.22 6.41
N ASN A 212 6.08 18.95 5.73
CA ASN A 212 5.25 18.35 4.69
C ASN A 212 6.10 18.04 3.43
N VAL A 213 5.57 17.27 2.51
CA VAL A 213 6.32 16.84 1.32
C VAL A 213 6.75 18.01 0.41
N TRP A 214 6.00 19.11 0.43
CA TRP A 214 6.32 20.31 -0.33
C TRP A 214 7.42 21.13 0.32
N ASP A 215 7.53 21.13 1.67
CA ASP A 215 8.64 21.74 2.39
C ASP A 215 9.95 21.01 2.09
N ILE A 216 9.91 19.68 2.08
CA ILE A 216 11.04 18.84 1.67
C ILE A 216 11.44 19.13 0.22
N TYR A 217 10.47 19.20 -0.68
CA TYR A 217 10.70 19.52 -2.08
C TYR A 217 11.32 20.92 -2.24
N GLN A 218 10.80 21.92 -1.51
CA GLN A 218 11.35 23.28 -1.50
C GLN A 218 12.80 23.32 -1.00
N LYS A 219 13.12 22.59 0.07
CA LYS A 219 14.50 22.51 0.58
C LYS A 219 15.45 21.91 -0.45
N ALA A 220 14.98 20.97 -1.26
CA ALA A 220 15.79 20.30 -2.29
C ALA A 220 15.96 21.13 -3.57
N TYR A 221 14.92 21.84 -4.02
CA TYR A 221 14.86 22.43 -5.36
C TYR A 221 14.56 23.94 -5.40
N GLY A 222 14.32 24.55 -4.24
CA GLY A 222 14.02 25.98 -4.12
C GLY A 222 12.52 26.32 -4.23
N LYS A 223 12.20 27.53 -3.75
CA LYS A 223 10.82 28.01 -3.64
C LYS A 223 10.12 28.13 -5.00
N GLU A 224 10.82 28.69 -5.98
CA GLU A 224 10.25 28.95 -7.32
C GLU A 224 9.77 27.64 -7.97
N LYS A 225 10.63 26.63 -7.98
CA LYS A 225 10.29 25.32 -8.56
C LYS A 225 9.16 24.63 -7.79
N ARG A 226 9.14 24.74 -6.45
CA ARG A 226 8.05 24.24 -5.63
C ARG A 226 6.73 24.91 -5.99
N ASP A 227 6.71 26.25 -6.08
CA ASP A 227 5.50 27.02 -6.36
C ASP A 227 4.95 26.72 -7.75
N GLN A 228 5.83 26.57 -8.75
CA GLN A 228 5.46 26.15 -10.10
C GLN A 228 4.79 24.77 -10.09
N LEU A 229 5.41 23.78 -9.47
CA LEU A 229 4.90 22.41 -9.46
C LEU A 229 3.59 22.29 -8.65
N GLN A 230 3.47 23.04 -7.54
CA GLN A 230 2.23 23.12 -6.76
C GLN A 230 1.09 23.80 -7.54
N SER A 231 1.39 24.83 -8.32
CA SER A 231 0.40 25.47 -9.17
C SER A 231 -0.09 24.50 -10.26
N GLU A 232 0.82 23.76 -10.85
CA GLU A 232 0.52 22.77 -11.88
C GLU A 232 -0.38 21.64 -11.33
N ILE A 233 -0.01 21.03 -10.21
CA ILE A 233 -0.81 19.92 -9.65
C ILE A 233 -2.20 20.39 -9.21
N ARG A 234 -2.35 21.61 -8.69
CA ARG A 234 -3.66 22.19 -8.37
C ARG A 234 -4.55 22.34 -9.61
N GLY A 235 -3.96 22.67 -10.76
CA GLY A 235 -4.70 22.72 -12.04
C GLY A 235 -5.11 21.36 -12.58
N ILE A 236 -4.46 20.29 -12.14
CA ILE A 236 -4.75 18.91 -12.54
C ILE A 236 -5.83 18.28 -11.63
N ILE A 237 -5.81 18.58 -10.33
CA ILE A 237 -6.76 18.04 -9.36
C ILE A 237 -8.15 18.66 -9.61
N LYS A 238 -9.16 17.80 -9.78
CA LYS A 238 -10.58 18.18 -9.80
C LYS A 238 -11.13 18.22 -8.37
N GLU A 239 -10.95 17.11 -7.64
CA GLU A 239 -11.43 16.93 -6.28
C GLU A 239 -10.41 16.17 -5.46
N SER A 240 -10.43 16.42 -4.14
CA SER A 240 -9.61 15.69 -3.17
C SER A 240 -10.33 15.61 -1.84
N TRP A 241 -10.30 14.43 -1.23
CA TRP A 241 -10.84 14.19 0.11
C TRP A 241 -9.97 13.21 0.89
N SER A 242 -10.16 13.14 2.21
CA SER A 242 -9.37 12.25 3.04
C SER A 242 -10.19 11.59 4.13
N TYR A 243 -9.83 10.35 4.44
CA TYR A 243 -10.38 9.61 5.56
C TYR A 243 -9.28 9.05 6.46
N LEU A 244 -9.61 9.01 7.75
CA LEU A 244 -8.82 8.32 8.77
C LEU A 244 -9.43 6.94 8.98
N LEU A 245 -8.60 5.91 8.79
CA LEU A 245 -9.00 4.52 8.92
C LEU A 245 -8.28 3.88 10.10
N LYS A 246 -8.99 3.08 10.86
CA LYS A 246 -8.42 2.22 11.90
C LYS A 246 -8.64 0.76 11.52
N ARG A 247 -7.58 -0.04 11.56
CA ARG A 247 -7.70 -1.47 11.33
C ARG A 247 -8.48 -2.12 12.48
N ASP A 248 -9.45 -2.93 12.13
CA ASP A 248 -10.21 -3.75 13.07
C ASP A 248 -9.57 -5.13 13.12
N GLU A 249 -8.85 -5.41 14.20
CA GLU A 249 -8.10 -6.66 14.36
C GLU A 249 -9.03 -7.86 14.52
N ASP A 250 -10.20 -7.67 15.15
CA ASP A 250 -11.17 -8.74 15.35
C ASP A 250 -11.73 -9.23 14.01
N LEU A 251 -11.95 -8.28 13.08
CA LEU A 251 -12.54 -8.55 11.77
C LEU A 251 -11.49 -8.86 10.67
N THR A 252 -10.23 -8.56 10.91
CA THR A 252 -9.11 -8.82 9.99
C THR A 252 -8.70 -10.29 10.04
N HIS A 253 -8.38 -10.88 8.88
CA HIS A 253 -7.73 -12.18 8.75
C HIS A 253 -6.44 -12.05 7.94
N ASN A 254 -5.36 -11.79 8.64
CA ASN A 254 -4.03 -11.66 8.05
C ASN A 254 -3.00 -12.31 8.97
N PRO A 255 -3.00 -13.65 9.04
CA PRO A 255 -2.06 -14.38 9.88
C PRO A 255 -0.62 -14.11 9.40
N PRO A 256 0.37 -14.14 10.32
CA PRO A 256 1.77 -14.00 9.94
C PRO A 256 2.15 -15.08 8.92
N ALA A 257 2.98 -14.70 7.94
CA ALA A 257 3.52 -15.67 6.99
C ALA A 257 4.24 -16.80 7.75
N LYS A 258 3.93 -18.04 7.35
CA LYS A 258 4.55 -19.22 7.93
C LYS A 258 6.00 -19.37 7.52
#